data_f056defaa6a26f814ba442668109eb29
#
_entry.id   f056defaa6a26f814ba442668109eb29
#
_cell.length_a   1.000
_cell.length_b   1.000
_cell.length_c   1.000
_cell.angle_alpha   90.00
_cell.angle_beta   90.00
_cell.angle_gamma   90.00
#
_symmetry.space_group_name_H-M   'P 1'
#
loop_
_entity.id
_entity.type
_entity.pdbx_description
1 polymer ?
#
loop_
_entity_poly.entity_id
_entity_poly.type
_entity_poly.pdbx_seq_one_letter_code
_entity_poly.pdbx_strand_id
1 'polypeptide(L)' 'MTFELLGIPVGTTLTFVKDAKITCTTLDKKNKVSFEGKTYSLSGLGKYLMKVKAIQGGLYFAYNGETLVDIRKRLNV' A
#
# COMPACT_ATOMS: atom_id res chain seq x y z
N MET A 1 -3.42 9.04 -6.45
CA MET A 1 -2.12 8.54 -5.99
C MET A 1 -1.86 7.17 -6.60
N THR A 2 -0.71 6.99 -7.22
CA THR A 2 -0.32 5.73 -7.81
C THR A 2 1.08 5.35 -7.33
N PHE A 3 1.41 4.06 -7.41
CA PHE A 3 2.76 3.61 -7.05
C PHE A 3 3.82 4.28 -7.93
N GLU A 4 3.52 4.49 -9.21
CA GLU A 4 4.45 5.14 -10.13
C GLU A 4 4.80 6.57 -9.67
N LEU A 5 3.80 7.35 -9.26
CA LEU A 5 4.03 8.72 -8.76
C LEU A 5 4.88 8.73 -7.49
N LEU A 6 4.81 7.67 -6.70
CA LEU A 6 5.57 7.55 -5.45
C LEU A 6 6.96 6.96 -5.65
N GLY A 7 7.30 6.57 -6.87
CA GLY A 7 8.58 5.93 -7.15
C GLY A 7 8.67 4.51 -6.62
N ILE A 8 7.54 3.82 -6.47
CA ILE A 8 7.49 2.45 -5.96
C ILE A 8 7.39 1.49 -7.14
N PRO A 9 8.43 0.68 -7.40
CA PRO A 9 8.40 -0.25 -8.55
C PRO A 9 7.46 -1.43 -8.31
N VAL A 10 7.08 -2.09 -9.40
CA VAL A 10 6.35 -3.36 -9.36
C VAL A 10 7.23 -4.41 -8.66
N GLY A 11 6.62 -5.25 -7.85
CA GLY A 11 7.35 -6.27 -7.11
C GLY A 11 7.91 -5.80 -5.77
N THR A 12 7.50 -4.60 -5.32
CA THR A 12 7.94 -4.06 -4.04
C THR A 12 7.09 -4.61 -2.90
N THR A 13 7.74 -4.95 -1.79
CA THR A 13 7.05 -5.37 -0.57
C THR A 13 6.63 -4.15 0.24
N LEU A 14 5.35 -4.05 0.57
CA LEU A 14 4.81 -3.03 1.45
C LEU A 14 4.41 -3.67 2.77
N THR A 15 4.58 -2.94 3.86
CA THR A 15 4.31 -3.41 5.22
C THR A 15 3.06 -2.73 5.77
N PHE A 16 2.18 -3.52 6.40
CA PHE A 16 0.99 -2.98 7.06
C PHE A 16 1.41 -2.31 8.37
N VAL A 17 1.01 -1.04 8.56
CA VAL A 17 1.51 -0.27 9.71
C VAL A 17 0.94 -0.77 11.05
N LYS A 18 -0.21 -1.43 11.05
CA LYS A 18 -0.81 -1.96 12.28
C LYS A 18 -0.19 -3.29 12.71
N ASP A 19 0.47 -4.00 11.80
CA ASP A 19 1.15 -5.25 12.11
C ASP A 19 2.24 -5.49 11.06
N ALA A 20 3.49 -5.32 11.47
CA ALA A 20 4.63 -5.43 10.57
C ALA A 20 4.82 -6.83 10.00
N LYS A 21 4.15 -7.83 10.55
CA LYS A 21 4.18 -9.21 10.02
C LYS A 21 3.32 -9.35 8.77
N ILE A 22 2.39 -8.42 8.55
CA ILE A 22 1.52 -8.44 7.38
C ILE A 22 2.17 -7.61 6.29
N THR A 23 2.44 -8.24 5.15
CA THR A 23 3.05 -7.59 3.99
C THR A 23 2.27 -7.93 2.73
N CYS A 24 2.40 -7.08 1.72
CA CYS A 24 1.87 -7.33 0.40
C CYS A 24 2.89 -6.91 -0.64
N THR A 25 2.68 -7.32 -1.89
CA THR A 25 3.62 -7.04 -2.98
C THR A 25 2.90 -6.27 -4.08
N THR A 26 3.51 -5.19 -4.56
CA THR A 26 2.92 -4.40 -5.63
C THR A 26 2.90 -5.19 -6.94
N LEU A 27 1.76 -5.16 -7.64
CA LEU A 27 1.54 -5.91 -8.89
C LEU A 27 1.56 -5.03 -10.13
N ASP A 28 1.25 -3.75 -9.99
CA ASP A 28 1.21 -2.84 -11.14
C ASP A 28 1.71 -1.45 -10.73
N LYS A 29 1.64 -0.51 -11.65
CA LYS A 29 2.10 0.87 -11.43
C LYS A 29 1.06 1.73 -10.75
N LYS A 30 -0.17 1.24 -10.57
CA LYS A 30 -1.27 2.02 -10.01
C LYS A 30 -1.47 1.76 -8.54
N ASN A 31 -2.20 0.70 -8.20
CA ASN A 31 -2.57 0.44 -6.80
C ASN A 31 -2.86 -1.02 -6.51
N LYS A 32 -2.56 -1.94 -7.43
CA LYS A 32 -2.84 -3.36 -7.22
C LYS A 32 -1.71 -4.03 -6.47
N VAL A 33 -2.09 -4.87 -5.51
CA VAL A 33 -1.14 -5.61 -4.68
C VAL A 33 -1.57 -7.07 -4.59
N SER A 34 -0.59 -7.93 -4.30
CA SER A 34 -0.82 -9.35 -4.02
C SER A 34 -0.71 -9.59 -2.52
N PHE A 35 -1.68 -10.30 -1.96
CA PHE A 35 -1.69 -10.69 -0.56
C PHE A 35 -2.26 -12.09 -0.46
N GLU A 36 -1.47 -13.01 0.09
CA GLU A 36 -1.84 -14.43 0.26
C GLU A 36 -2.39 -15.06 -1.02
N GLY A 37 -1.73 -14.77 -2.15
CA GLY A 37 -2.09 -15.34 -3.44
C GLY A 37 -3.28 -14.70 -4.12
N LYS A 38 -3.83 -13.61 -3.57
CA LYS A 38 -4.98 -12.90 -4.13
C LYS A 38 -4.60 -11.48 -4.50
N THR A 39 -5.33 -10.91 -5.46
CA THR A 39 -5.12 -9.54 -5.92
C THR A 39 -6.13 -8.61 -5.26
N TYR A 40 -5.63 -7.50 -4.71
CA TYR A 40 -6.45 -6.44 -4.11
C TYR A 40 -6.00 -5.10 -4.65
N SER A 41 -6.89 -4.10 -4.63
CA SER A 41 -6.41 -2.71 -4.62
C SER A 41 -5.83 -2.44 -3.24
N LEU A 42 -4.94 -1.45 -3.13
CA LEU A 42 -4.34 -1.12 -1.83
C LEU A 42 -5.40 -0.78 -0.79
N SER A 43 -6.36 0.07 -1.16
CA SER A 43 -7.47 0.39 -0.26
C SER A 43 -8.37 -0.80 0.02
N GLY A 44 -8.57 -1.68 -0.98
CA GLY A 44 -9.34 -2.91 -0.79
C GLY A 44 -8.69 -3.84 0.22
N LEU A 45 -7.37 -3.99 0.17
CA LEU A 45 -6.65 -4.80 1.16
C LEU A 45 -6.76 -4.15 2.55
N GLY A 46 -6.61 -2.83 2.62
CA GLY A 46 -6.75 -2.13 3.90
C GLY A 46 -8.13 -2.33 4.51
N LYS A 47 -9.19 -2.25 3.71
CA LYS A 47 -10.55 -2.50 4.18
C LYS A 47 -10.70 -3.92 4.72
N TYR A 48 -10.14 -4.88 4.02
CA TYR A 48 -10.18 -6.29 4.42
C TYR A 48 -9.46 -6.51 5.76
N LEU A 49 -8.25 -5.97 5.89
CA LEU A 49 -7.44 -6.16 7.10
C LEU A 49 -8.00 -5.42 8.30
N MET A 50 -8.52 -4.21 8.11
CA MET A 50 -9.08 -3.38 9.18
C MET A 50 -10.55 -3.68 9.45
N LYS A 51 -11.22 -4.44 8.58
CA LYS A 51 -12.63 -4.79 8.67
C LYS A 51 -13.52 -3.54 8.72
N VAL A 52 -13.24 -2.60 7.85
CA VAL A 52 -13.99 -1.33 7.72
C VAL A 52 -14.53 -1.19 6.31
N LYS A 53 -15.53 -0.30 6.12
CA LYS A 53 -16.17 -0.11 4.82
C LYS A 53 -15.43 0.86 3.93
N ALA A 54 -14.67 1.78 4.51
CA ALA A 54 -13.94 2.78 3.75
C ALA A 54 -12.62 3.09 4.45
N ILE A 55 -11.55 3.29 3.68
CA ILE A 55 -10.23 3.55 4.22
C ILE A 55 -9.38 4.23 3.14
N GLN A 56 -8.44 5.06 3.58
CA GLN A 56 -7.40 5.58 2.70
C GLN A 56 -6.19 4.65 2.84
N GLY A 57 -6.00 3.76 1.85
CA GLY A 57 -4.97 2.72 1.94
C GLY A 57 -3.56 3.24 2.19
N GLY A 58 -3.21 4.39 1.61
CA GLY A 58 -1.88 4.97 1.79
C GLY A 58 -1.51 5.33 3.22
N LEU A 59 -2.49 5.44 4.13
CA LEU A 59 -2.23 5.69 5.55
C LEU A 59 -1.79 4.43 6.29
N TYR A 60 -2.09 3.25 5.76
CA TYR A 60 -1.94 1.98 6.47
C TYR A 60 -0.86 1.07 5.91
N PHE A 61 -0.19 1.49 4.84
CA PHE A 61 0.90 0.72 4.25
C PHE A 61 2.15 1.57 4.13
N ALA A 62 3.31 0.97 4.38
CA ALA A 62 4.58 1.66 4.41
C ALA A 62 5.59 1.02 3.46
N TYR A 63 6.48 1.85 2.94
CA TYR A 63 7.62 1.45 2.14
C TYR A 63 8.86 2.12 2.75
N ASN A 64 9.86 1.31 3.12
CA ASN A 64 11.08 1.79 3.79
C ASN A 64 10.78 2.61 5.06
N GLY A 65 9.78 2.19 5.82
CA GLY A 65 9.45 2.83 7.10
C GLY A 65 8.62 4.10 6.99
N GLU A 66 8.15 4.43 5.79
CA GLU A 66 7.40 5.65 5.52
C GLU A 66 6.05 5.27 4.92
N THR A 67 4.93 5.80 5.45
CA THR A 67 3.62 5.51 4.85
C THR A 67 3.55 6.10 3.44
N LEU A 68 2.68 5.54 2.60
CA LEU A 68 2.56 6.03 1.23
C LEU A 68 2.06 7.48 1.19
N VAL A 69 1.21 7.87 2.16
CA VAL A 69 0.75 9.26 2.29
C VAL A 69 1.94 10.18 2.63
N ASP A 70 2.83 9.75 3.52
CA ASP A 70 4.02 10.53 3.87
C ASP A 70 4.98 10.65 2.69
N ILE A 71 5.17 9.58 1.93
CA ILE A 71 5.99 9.62 0.70
C ILE A 71 5.41 10.64 -0.27
N ARG A 72 4.09 10.63 -0.47
CA ARG A 72 3.42 11.58 -1.35
C ARG A 72 3.67 13.02 -0.91
N LYS A 73 3.55 13.29 0.38
CA LYS A 73 3.81 14.63 0.93
C LYS A 73 5.26 15.06 0.72
N ARG A 74 6.19 14.15 0.98
CA ARG A 74 7.62 14.42 0.82
C ARG A 74 7.98 14.72 -0.63
N LEU A 75 7.38 13.99 -1.57
CA LEU A 75 7.64 14.18 -3.01
C LEU A 75 6.81 15.32 -3.61
N ASN A 76 5.81 15.80 -2.90
CA ASN A 76 4.92 16.88 -3.33
C ASN A 76 4.19 16.56 -4.64
N VAL A 77 3.61 15.37 -4.69
CA VAL A 77 2.86 14.88 -5.88
C VAL A 77 1.41 14.60 -5.59
#